data_40153fa1bb0a40e99bd93e59270997c2
#
_entry.id   40153fa1bb0a40e99bd93e59270997c2
#
_cell.length_a   1.000
_cell.length_b   1.000
_cell.length_c   1.000
_cell.angle_alpha   90.00
_cell.angle_beta   90.00
_cell.angle_gamma   90.00
#
_symmetry.space_group_name_H-M   'P 1'
#
loop_
_entity.id
_entity.type
_entity.pdbx_description
1 polymer ?
#
loop_
_entity_poly.entity_id
_entity_poly.type
_entity_poly.pdbx_seq_one_letter_code
_entity_poly.pdbx_strand_id
1 'polypeptide(L)'
;AHRYYDAITIGATFTAERLRKELAEANRPWDLAVGFDGAAAIGKFLSLYEPQPKSTEEEAGVNLHFVPLANDIQFTLASNDMIIHEGVSGDMLNHIDCVIAQISKHYTLRQGDLIFTGCPNLPHEVKINDCITGSIGGVSVLRFNVK
;
A
#
# COMPACT_ATOMS: atom_id res chain seq x y z
N ALA A 1 13.67 13.12 -3.11
CA ALA A 1 12.40 12.55 -3.63
C ALA A 1 11.20 12.89 -2.74
N HIS A 2 11.39 13.10 -1.43
CA HIS A 2 10.31 13.42 -0.46
C HIS A 2 9.36 14.57 -0.85
N ARG A 3 9.74 15.42 -1.82
CA ARG A 3 8.86 16.47 -2.38
C ARG A 3 7.87 15.96 -3.44
N TYR A 4 7.94 14.69 -3.82
CA TYR A 4 7.18 14.11 -4.91
C TYR A 4 6.09 13.14 -4.44
N TYR A 5 5.96 12.92 -3.15
CA TYR A 5 4.86 12.16 -2.56
C TYR A 5 4.36 12.87 -1.30
N ASP A 6 3.07 12.92 -1.12
CA ASP A 6 2.40 13.69 -0.07
C ASP A 6 1.42 12.85 0.77
N ALA A 7 1.21 11.61 0.36
CA ALA A 7 0.30 10.71 1.04
C ALA A 7 0.77 9.27 0.99
N ILE A 8 0.36 8.51 2.00
CA ILE A 8 0.59 7.06 2.10
C ILE A 8 -0.72 6.32 2.35
N THR A 9 -0.72 5.05 2.00
CA THR A 9 -1.81 4.12 2.32
C THR A 9 -1.29 2.70 2.43
N ILE A 10 -2.17 1.77 2.82
CA ILE A 10 -1.93 0.34 2.67
C ILE A 10 -2.61 -0.13 1.39
N GLY A 11 -1.85 -0.84 0.57
CA GLY A 11 -2.38 -1.60 -0.55
C GLY A 11 -2.15 -3.10 -0.32
N ALA A 12 -3.15 -3.90 -0.68
CA ALA A 12 -3.02 -5.36 -0.73
C ALA A 12 -3.03 -5.80 -2.19
N THR A 13 -1.99 -6.52 -2.62
CA THR A 13 -1.90 -7.09 -3.96
C THR A 13 -2.09 -8.60 -3.89
N PHE A 14 -2.81 -9.14 -4.86
CA PHE A 14 -3.13 -10.55 -4.95
C PHE A 14 -2.44 -11.19 -6.14
N THR A 15 -2.05 -12.44 -5.96
CA THR A 15 -1.47 -13.25 -7.03
C THR A 15 -2.30 -14.53 -7.17
N ALA A 16 -2.77 -14.81 -8.39
CA ALA A 16 -3.39 -16.10 -8.74
C ALA A 16 -2.29 -17.17 -8.83
N GLU A 17 -1.85 -17.68 -7.67
CA GLU A 17 -0.64 -18.50 -7.52
C GLU A 17 -0.68 -19.77 -8.39
N ARG A 18 -1.84 -20.42 -8.53
CA ARG A 18 -1.98 -21.59 -9.40
C ARG A 18 -1.69 -21.22 -10.86
N LEU A 19 -2.31 -20.14 -11.34
CA LEU A 19 -2.10 -19.65 -12.70
C LEU A 19 -0.65 -19.22 -12.91
N ARG A 20 -0.04 -18.58 -11.93
CA ARG A 20 1.37 -18.18 -11.98
C ARG A 20 2.29 -19.38 -12.17
N LYS A 21 2.06 -20.48 -11.44
CA LYS A 21 2.83 -21.72 -11.58
C LYS A 21 2.64 -22.37 -12.94
N GLU A 22 1.40 -22.52 -13.39
CA GLU A 22 1.06 -23.07 -14.71
C GLU A 22 1.74 -22.31 -15.86
N LEU A 23 1.73 -20.97 -15.79
CA LEU A 23 2.38 -20.13 -16.79
C LEU A 23 3.90 -20.23 -16.74
N ALA A 24 4.48 -20.26 -15.54
CA ALA A 24 5.92 -20.38 -15.35
C ALA A 24 6.44 -21.73 -15.86
N GLU A 25 5.76 -22.84 -15.56
CA GLU A 25 6.09 -24.19 -16.07
C GLU A 25 6.01 -24.27 -17.61
N ALA A 26 5.09 -23.52 -18.20
CA ALA A 26 4.95 -23.39 -19.65
C ALA A 26 5.95 -22.39 -20.29
N ASN A 27 6.87 -21.80 -19.53
CA ASN A 27 7.77 -20.73 -19.95
C ASN A 27 7.04 -19.54 -20.61
N ARG A 28 5.87 -19.18 -20.08
CA ARG A 28 5.07 -18.03 -20.53
C ARG A 28 5.17 -16.86 -19.52
N PRO A 29 4.99 -15.60 -19.98
CA PRO A 29 4.82 -14.47 -19.09
C PRO A 29 3.64 -14.72 -18.14
N TRP A 30 3.83 -14.37 -16.86
CA TRP A 30 2.81 -14.60 -15.82
C TRP A 30 2.08 -13.32 -15.36
N ASP A 31 2.11 -12.29 -16.21
CA ASP A 31 1.44 -11.00 -15.96
C ASP A 31 -0.06 -11.16 -15.67
N LEU A 32 -0.72 -12.11 -16.32
CA LEU A 32 -2.14 -12.42 -16.07
C LEU A 32 -2.40 -12.92 -14.64
N ALA A 33 -1.39 -13.47 -13.98
CA ALA A 33 -1.53 -13.97 -12.61
C ALA A 33 -1.49 -12.85 -11.56
N VAL A 34 -1.08 -11.63 -11.93
CA VAL A 34 -1.02 -10.45 -11.06
C VAL A 34 -1.79 -9.25 -11.61
N GLY A 35 -2.16 -9.26 -12.90
CA GLY A 35 -2.82 -8.16 -13.61
C GLY A 35 -4.29 -8.45 -13.93
N PHE A 36 -5.05 -9.05 -13.00
CA PHE A 36 -6.48 -9.31 -13.16
C PHE A 36 -7.33 -8.27 -12.42
N ASP A 37 -8.59 -8.16 -12.77
CA ASP A 37 -9.53 -7.23 -12.14
C ASP A 37 -9.66 -7.55 -10.64
N GLY A 38 -9.40 -6.54 -9.80
CA GLY A 38 -9.39 -6.72 -8.35
C GLY A 38 -8.07 -7.28 -7.79
N ALA A 39 -7.02 -7.43 -8.59
CA ALA A 39 -5.70 -7.88 -8.13
C ALA A 39 -5.02 -6.92 -7.13
N ALA A 40 -5.51 -5.69 -6.99
CA ALA A 40 -5.02 -4.73 -6.01
C ALA A 40 -6.18 -4.02 -5.31
N ALA A 41 -6.15 -4.00 -3.99
CA ALA A 41 -7.04 -3.20 -3.16
C ALA A 41 -6.22 -2.08 -2.50
N ILE A 42 -6.77 -0.87 -2.45
CA ILE A 42 -6.09 0.31 -1.92
C ILE A 42 -6.96 0.95 -0.85
N GLY A 43 -6.34 1.28 0.28
CA GLY A 43 -6.99 1.92 1.42
C GLY A 43 -7.17 3.43 1.26
N LYS A 44 -7.64 4.06 2.33
CA LYS A 44 -7.71 5.52 2.43
C LYS A 44 -6.31 6.09 2.56
N PHE A 45 -6.05 7.20 1.86
CA PHE A 45 -4.77 7.90 1.97
C PHE A 45 -4.70 8.71 3.26
N LEU A 46 -3.54 8.68 3.90
CA LEU A 46 -3.17 9.56 5.00
C LEU A 46 -2.16 10.58 4.49
N SER A 47 -2.36 11.86 4.83
CA SER A 47 -1.41 12.92 4.50
C SER A 47 -0.11 12.73 5.28
N LEU A 48 1.00 13.05 4.65
CA LEU A 48 2.33 13.10 5.28
C LEU A 48 2.69 14.52 5.76
N TYR A 49 1.88 15.50 5.39
CA TYR A 49 2.08 16.89 5.77
C TYR A 49 0.96 17.37 6.68
N GLU A 50 1.33 18.14 7.68
CA GLU A 50 0.38 18.79 8.56
C GLU A 50 -0.59 19.66 7.74
N PRO A 51 -1.90 19.54 7.91
CA PRO A 51 -2.83 20.38 7.18
C PRO A 51 -2.58 21.85 7.54
N GLN A 52 -2.25 22.68 6.56
CA GLN A 52 -2.14 24.10 6.75
C GLN A 52 -3.50 24.65 7.16
N PRO A 53 -3.60 25.51 8.18
CA PRO A 53 -4.86 26.12 8.55
C PRO A 53 -5.39 26.94 7.36
N LYS A 54 -6.46 26.47 6.74
CA LYS A 54 -7.16 27.23 5.71
C LYS A 54 -7.88 28.39 6.39
N SER A 55 -7.74 29.58 5.82
CA SER A 55 -8.29 30.84 6.33
C SER A 55 -9.81 31.01 6.17
N THR A 56 -10.57 29.94 5.93
CA THR A 56 -12.03 29.97 5.79
C THR A 56 -12.68 28.92 6.66
N GLU A 57 -13.61 29.36 7.49
CA GLU A 57 -14.33 28.59 8.52
C GLU A 57 -15.24 27.47 7.99
N GLU A 58 -15.30 27.22 6.67
CA GLU A 58 -16.30 26.32 6.07
C GLU A 58 -15.89 24.85 5.94
N GLU A 59 -14.67 24.43 6.31
CA GLU A 59 -14.24 23.04 6.20
C GLU A 59 -13.78 22.42 7.54
N ALA A 60 -14.34 22.85 8.67
CA ALA A 60 -14.01 22.34 10.01
C ALA A 60 -14.44 20.88 10.28
N GLY A 61 -14.85 20.12 9.26
CA GLY A 61 -15.37 18.75 9.40
C GLY A 61 -14.48 17.63 8.85
N VAL A 62 -13.38 17.91 8.18
CA VAL A 62 -12.51 16.85 7.64
C VAL A 62 -11.36 16.62 8.59
N ASN A 63 -11.49 15.62 9.46
CA ASN A 63 -10.37 15.06 10.20
C ASN A 63 -9.41 14.39 9.22
N LEU A 64 -8.50 15.15 8.63
CA LEU A 64 -7.36 14.61 7.90
C LEU A 64 -6.43 13.99 8.95
N HIS A 65 -6.46 12.67 9.06
CA HIS A 65 -5.48 11.96 9.85
C HIS A 65 -4.10 12.20 9.23
N PHE A 66 -3.26 12.89 9.97
CA PHE A 66 -1.89 13.20 9.61
C PHE A 66 -0.96 12.17 10.26
N VAL A 67 -0.05 11.64 9.45
CA VAL A 67 1.05 10.80 9.92
C VAL A 67 2.34 11.56 9.59
N PRO A 68 3.09 12.03 10.59
CA PRO A 68 4.34 12.73 10.32
C PRO A 68 5.29 11.81 9.55
N LEU A 69 6.03 12.39 8.61
CA LEU A 69 7.12 11.72 7.89
C LEU A 69 8.31 11.48 8.83
N ALA A 70 8.04 10.93 10.01
CA ALA A 70 9.06 10.43 10.91
C ALA A 70 9.54 9.07 10.39
N ASN A 71 10.76 8.71 10.69
CA ASN A 71 11.46 7.54 10.16
C ASN A 71 10.79 6.19 10.47
N ASP A 72 9.71 6.16 11.26
CA ASP A 72 9.14 4.94 11.82
C ASP A 72 7.62 4.86 11.64
N ILE A 73 7.15 4.86 10.39
CA ILE A 73 5.75 4.62 10.11
C ILE A 73 5.47 3.12 10.31
N GLN A 74 4.75 2.79 11.36
CA GLN A 74 4.30 1.43 11.64
C GLN A 74 3.05 1.10 10.84
N PHE A 75 2.99 -0.10 10.29
CA PHE A 75 1.80 -0.61 9.64
C PHE A 75 1.49 -2.05 10.04
N THR A 76 0.22 -2.41 9.97
CA THR A 76 -0.24 -3.78 10.14
C THR A 76 -1.26 -4.12 9.06
N LEU A 77 -1.24 -5.36 8.60
CA LEU A 77 -2.26 -5.95 7.74
C LEU A 77 -2.73 -7.25 8.41
N ALA A 78 -4.03 -7.41 8.56
CA ALA A 78 -4.61 -8.59 9.18
C ALA A 78 -5.66 -9.24 8.26
N SER A 79 -5.79 -10.56 8.39
CA SER A 79 -6.83 -11.37 7.79
C SER A 79 -7.64 -12.02 8.90
N ASN A 80 -8.96 -11.78 8.96
CA ASN A 80 -9.86 -12.28 10.02
C ASN A 80 -9.29 -12.02 11.43
N ASP A 81 -8.83 -10.77 11.68
CA ASP A 81 -8.22 -10.30 12.92
C ASP A 81 -6.85 -10.91 13.28
N MET A 82 -6.32 -11.83 12.47
CA MET A 82 -4.95 -12.34 12.59
C MET A 82 -4.00 -11.46 11.80
N ILE A 83 -2.98 -10.91 12.46
CA ILE A 83 -1.94 -10.12 11.79
C ILE A 83 -1.15 -11.05 10.85
N ILE A 84 -1.14 -10.71 9.55
CA ILE A 84 -0.42 -11.43 8.50
C ILE A 84 0.83 -10.71 8.06
N HIS A 85 0.80 -9.37 8.10
CA HIS A 85 1.96 -8.52 7.81
C HIS A 85 2.02 -7.38 8.82
N GLU A 86 3.22 -7.11 9.30
CA GLU A 86 3.52 -5.94 10.11
C GLU A 86 4.94 -5.46 9.78
N GLY A 87 5.19 -4.18 9.96
CA GLY A 87 6.50 -3.62 9.71
C GLY A 87 6.58 -2.14 10.05
N VAL A 88 7.81 -1.64 9.94
CA VAL A 88 8.16 -0.25 10.17
C VAL A 88 8.90 0.28 8.95
N SER A 89 8.57 1.48 8.51
CA SER A 89 9.19 2.06 7.31
C SER A 89 10.70 2.24 7.40
N GLY A 90 11.22 2.39 8.62
CA GLY A 90 12.67 2.47 8.90
C GLY A 90 13.43 1.19 8.57
N ASP A 91 12.77 0.02 8.57
CA ASP A 91 13.38 -1.28 8.31
C ASP A 91 13.40 -1.65 6.81
N MET A 92 12.93 -0.76 5.94
CA MET A 92 12.92 -1.01 4.50
C MET A 92 14.34 -1.16 3.95
N LEU A 93 14.60 -2.22 3.17
CA LEU A 93 15.88 -2.42 2.46
C LEU A 93 16.26 -1.23 1.58
N ASN A 94 15.29 -0.66 0.90
CA ASN A 94 15.45 0.55 0.13
C ASN A 94 14.47 1.59 0.66
N HIS A 95 14.99 2.70 1.15
CA HIS A 95 14.17 3.82 1.58
C HIS A 95 13.26 4.32 0.45
N ILE A 96 12.08 4.82 0.78
CA ILE A 96 11.07 5.29 -0.19
C ILE A 96 11.67 6.24 -1.22
N ASP A 97 12.51 7.17 -0.81
CA ASP A 97 13.19 8.12 -1.70
C ASP A 97 14.08 7.41 -2.73
N CYS A 98 14.77 6.34 -2.32
CA CYS A 98 15.59 5.53 -3.22
C CYS A 98 14.73 4.78 -4.23
N VAL A 99 13.61 4.23 -3.79
CA VAL A 99 12.65 3.53 -4.67
C VAL A 99 12.11 4.49 -5.73
N ILE A 100 11.64 5.67 -5.33
CA ILE A 100 11.15 6.71 -6.26
C ILE A 100 12.25 7.15 -7.23
N ALA A 101 13.47 7.39 -6.72
CA ALA A 101 14.59 7.80 -7.56
C ALA A 101 14.97 6.74 -8.59
N GLN A 102 14.87 5.44 -8.27
CA GLN A 102 15.13 4.37 -9.22
C GLN A 102 14.03 4.24 -10.26
N ILE A 103 12.77 4.25 -9.85
CA ILE A 103 11.61 4.15 -10.76
C ILE A 103 11.62 5.32 -11.75
N SER A 104 11.91 6.54 -11.30
CA SER A 104 11.92 7.75 -12.12
C SER A 104 12.99 7.75 -13.22
N LYS A 105 13.99 6.88 -13.16
CA LYS A 105 14.97 6.71 -14.25
C LYS A 105 14.37 6.01 -15.47
N HIS A 106 13.31 5.24 -15.28
CA HIS A 106 12.71 4.40 -16.31
C HIS A 106 11.29 4.82 -16.68
N TYR A 107 10.58 5.47 -15.75
CA TYR A 107 9.19 5.87 -15.90
C TYR A 107 9.01 7.35 -15.57
N THR A 108 8.18 8.04 -16.34
CA THR A 108 7.73 9.40 -16.01
C THR A 108 6.62 9.32 -14.99
N LEU A 109 6.96 9.57 -13.72
CA LEU A 109 5.97 9.59 -12.64
C LEU A 109 5.07 10.82 -12.76
N ARG A 110 3.77 10.63 -12.53
CA ARG A 110 2.75 11.67 -12.60
C ARG A 110 1.94 11.71 -11.31
N GLN A 111 1.25 12.81 -11.10
CA GLN A 111 0.29 12.91 -10.00
C GLN A 111 -0.80 11.85 -10.14
N GLY A 112 -1.04 11.09 -9.07
CA GLY A 112 -1.98 9.98 -9.04
C GLY A 112 -1.32 8.60 -9.24
N ASP A 113 -0.03 8.53 -9.62
CA ASP A 113 0.68 7.26 -9.68
C ASP A 113 0.84 6.64 -8.29
N LEU A 114 0.69 5.33 -8.23
CA LEU A 114 0.83 4.56 -7.00
C LEU A 114 2.07 3.67 -7.08
N ILE A 115 2.87 3.69 -6.01
CA ILE A 115 4.05 2.86 -5.90
C ILE A 115 3.86 1.87 -4.75
N PHE A 116 3.76 0.58 -5.07
CA PHE A 116 3.78 -0.48 -4.09
C PHE A 116 5.22 -0.80 -3.71
N THR A 117 5.57 -0.60 -2.46
CA THR A 117 6.94 -0.77 -1.94
C THR A 117 7.25 -2.18 -1.47
N GLY A 118 6.29 -3.10 -1.61
CA GLY A 118 6.42 -4.48 -1.15
C GLY A 118 5.99 -4.67 0.31
N CYS A 119 6.25 -5.87 0.83
CA CYS A 119 5.98 -6.21 2.22
C CYS A 119 7.15 -7.03 2.81
N PRO A 120 7.34 -6.99 4.15
CA PRO A 120 8.48 -7.66 4.80
C PRO A 120 8.32 -9.18 4.90
N ASN A 121 7.09 -9.70 4.90
CA ASN A 121 6.79 -11.10 5.18
C ASN A 121 6.45 -11.87 3.89
N LEU A 122 6.47 -13.20 4.00
CA LEU A 122 6.04 -14.09 2.92
C LEU A 122 4.55 -13.88 2.59
N PRO A 123 4.13 -14.15 1.35
CA PRO A 123 2.72 -14.09 0.95
C PRO A 123 1.83 -14.96 1.84
N HIS A 124 0.67 -14.45 2.20
CA HIS A 124 -0.37 -15.15 2.95
C HIS A 124 -1.49 -15.61 2.00
N GLU A 125 -1.92 -16.87 2.17
CA GLU A 125 -3.05 -17.39 1.43
C GLU A 125 -4.36 -16.79 1.96
N VAL A 126 -5.19 -16.26 1.08
CA VAL A 126 -6.52 -15.72 1.41
C VAL A 126 -7.62 -16.55 0.78
N LYS A 127 -8.77 -16.58 1.43
CA LYS A 127 -9.97 -17.31 0.99
C LYS A 127 -11.12 -16.34 0.73
N ILE A 128 -12.09 -16.80 -0.05
CA ILE A 128 -13.35 -16.07 -0.25
C ILE A 128 -14.00 -15.82 1.12
N ASN A 129 -14.49 -14.61 1.32
CA ASN A 129 -15.08 -14.06 2.55
C ASN A 129 -14.08 -13.70 3.66
N ASP A 130 -12.77 -13.90 3.47
CA ASP A 130 -11.80 -13.36 4.44
C ASP A 130 -11.92 -11.84 4.51
N CYS A 131 -11.94 -11.32 5.74
CA CYS A 131 -11.95 -9.89 6.01
C CYS A 131 -10.51 -9.39 6.14
N ILE A 132 -10.08 -8.57 5.19
CA ILE A 132 -8.75 -7.95 5.21
C ILE A 132 -8.87 -6.56 5.83
N THR A 133 -8.04 -6.29 6.83
CA THR A 133 -7.95 -4.98 7.49
C THR A 133 -6.51 -4.49 7.53
N GLY A 134 -6.33 -3.18 7.38
CA GLY A 134 -5.00 -2.58 7.42
C GLY A 134 -4.99 -1.28 8.20
N SER A 135 -3.94 -1.05 8.99
CA SER A 135 -3.77 0.18 9.75
C SER A 135 -2.36 0.75 9.65
N ILE A 136 -2.26 2.07 9.70
CA ILE A 136 -1.00 2.83 9.73
C ILE A 136 -1.00 3.66 11.00
N GLY A 137 0.03 3.50 11.86
CA GLY A 137 0.11 4.23 13.13
C GLY A 137 -1.12 4.06 14.02
N GLY A 138 -1.79 2.90 13.97
CA GLY A 138 -3.03 2.62 14.69
C GLY A 138 -4.31 3.14 14.00
N VAL A 139 -4.20 3.88 12.89
CA VAL A 139 -5.35 4.39 12.13
C VAL A 139 -5.76 3.35 11.09
N SER A 140 -7.02 2.89 11.13
CA SER A 140 -7.56 1.95 10.13
C SER A 140 -7.74 2.66 8.79
N VAL A 141 -7.05 2.17 7.78
CA VAL A 141 -7.05 2.76 6.42
C VAL A 141 -7.62 1.81 5.36
N LEU A 142 -7.62 0.50 5.62
CA LEU A 142 -8.08 -0.51 4.68
C LEU A 142 -9.02 -1.49 5.36
N ARG A 143 -10.16 -1.77 4.74
CA ARG A 143 -11.06 -2.86 5.14
C ARG A 143 -11.91 -3.30 3.95
N PHE A 144 -11.86 -4.59 3.62
CA PHE A 144 -12.70 -5.21 2.60
C PHE A 144 -12.79 -6.73 2.82
N ASN A 145 -13.75 -7.36 2.17
CA ASN A 145 -13.85 -8.82 2.12
C ASN A 145 -13.41 -9.33 0.76
N VAL A 146 -12.67 -10.44 0.76
CA VAL A 146 -12.25 -11.15 -0.44
C VAL A 146 -13.50 -11.78 -1.09
N LYS A 147 -13.67 -11.58 -2.39
CA LYS A 147 -14.82 -12.06 -3.17
C LYS A 147 -14.43 -13.18 -4.11
#